data_5b430c8a337db97be0d94bf091f2deaa
#
_entry.id   5b430c8a337db97be0d94bf091f2deaa
#
_cell.length_a   1.000
_cell.length_b   1.000
_cell.length_c   1.000
_cell.angle_alpha   90.00
_cell.angle_beta   90.00
_cell.angle_gamma   90.00
#
_symmetry.space_group_name_H-M   'P 1'
#
loop_
_entity.id
_entity.type
_entity.pdbx_description
1 polymer ?
#
loop_
_entity_poly.entity_id
_entity_poly.type
_entity_poly.pdbx_seq_one_letter_code
_entity_poly.pdbx_strand_id
1 'polypeptide(L)'
;QSEANFAPTTALLTQGYALMGSGFSRQGWNLDAAVATNVELIDAFKKKFTTTKHVVAWGQSLGGIITQTLAEKYPNLISAAAPLCMADNIAPELTMAGDFLWAFKTFFNPAIKGGNYSAGAAGNAEALGDIVKVLTVMSKLQAGVATGAWPDTSSQTGKAPQAAGIPSRSALLLVGLMSGLPTQSA
;
A
#
# COMPACT_ATOMS: atom_id res chain seq x y z
N GLN A 1 10.42 7.01 -3.45
CA GLN A 1 11.03 6.04 -4.39
C GLN A 1 11.49 6.83 -5.60
N SER A 2 12.77 6.74 -5.96
CA SER A 2 13.25 7.37 -7.17
C SER A 2 12.64 6.63 -8.37
N GLU A 3 12.06 7.34 -9.31
CA GLU A 3 11.47 6.82 -10.54
C GLU A 3 12.44 5.97 -11.38
N ALA A 4 13.74 6.15 -11.18
CA ALA A 4 14.79 5.44 -11.88
C ALA A 4 14.77 3.90 -11.76
N ASN A 5 14.07 3.35 -10.78
CA ASN A 5 14.04 1.90 -10.51
C ASN A 5 12.71 1.23 -10.88
N PHE A 6 11.78 1.94 -11.50
CA PHE A 6 10.52 1.34 -11.93
C PHE A 6 10.67 0.81 -13.37
N ALA A 7 10.46 -0.49 -13.58
CA ALA A 7 10.68 -1.14 -14.86
C ALA A 7 10.02 -0.45 -16.09
N PRO A 8 8.81 0.12 -16.00
CA PRO A 8 8.21 0.89 -17.10
C PRO A 8 8.94 2.18 -17.46
N THR A 9 9.73 2.77 -16.53
CA THR A 9 10.41 4.06 -16.73
C THR A 9 11.34 4.02 -17.94
N THR A 10 12.20 3.00 -18.02
CA THR A 10 13.13 2.84 -19.14
C THR A 10 12.41 2.65 -20.47
N ALA A 11 11.34 1.85 -20.48
CA ALA A 11 10.55 1.59 -21.67
C ALA A 11 9.88 2.88 -22.19
N LEU A 12 9.31 3.68 -21.32
CA LEU A 12 8.67 4.95 -21.68
C LEU A 12 9.69 5.97 -22.20
N LEU A 13 10.84 6.10 -21.53
CA LEU A 13 11.91 7.00 -22.00
C LEU A 13 12.43 6.59 -23.40
N THR A 14 12.59 5.28 -23.64
CA THR A 14 13.01 4.75 -24.93
C THR A 14 12.00 5.04 -26.04
N GLN A 15 10.71 5.13 -25.69
CA GLN A 15 9.63 5.50 -26.61
C GLN A 15 9.50 7.03 -26.81
N GLY A 16 10.35 7.82 -26.17
CA GLY A 16 10.38 9.29 -26.33
C GLY A 16 9.44 10.04 -25.37
N TYR A 17 8.89 9.39 -24.37
CA TYR A 17 8.14 10.09 -23.31
C TYR A 17 9.08 10.80 -22.36
N ALA A 18 8.70 12.01 -21.92
CA ALA A 18 9.31 12.65 -20.78
C ALA A 18 8.58 12.22 -19.49
N LEU A 19 9.34 11.95 -18.44
CA LEU A 19 8.78 11.55 -17.15
C LEU A 19 9.03 12.63 -16.11
N MET A 20 8.05 12.83 -15.24
CA MET A 20 8.16 13.74 -14.11
C MET A 20 7.46 13.13 -12.91
N GLY A 21 7.94 13.44 -11.72
CA GLY A 21 7.36 13.00 -10.46
C GLY A 21 7.56 14.02 -9.36
N SER A 22 6.62 14.06 -8.45
CA SER A 22 6.64 14.96 -7.29
C SER A 22 7.17 14.25 -6.06
N GLY A 23 8.01 14.94 -5.27
CA GLY A 23 8.42 14.49 -3.95
C GLY A 23 7.36 14.66 -2.88
N PHE A 24 6.23 15.23 -3.22
CA PHE A 24 5.12 15.67 -2.37
C PHE A 24 5.53 16.63 -1.24
N SER A 25 4.69 17.60 -0.96
CA SER A 25 4.91 18.54 0.16
C SER A 25 4.66 17.88 1.53
N ARG A 26 3.85 16.83 1.56
CA ARG A 26 3.56 16.02 2.74
C ARG A 26 3.59 14.54 2.39
N GLN A 27 4.17 13.75 3.28
CA GLN A 27 4.19 12.29 3.18
C GLN A 27 2.91 11.68 3.77
N GLY A 28 2.66 10.41 3.44
CA GLY A 28 1.50 9.65 3.92
C GLY A 28 0.24 9.90 3.08
N TRP A 29 -0.92 9.63 3.69
CA TRP A 29 -2.24 9.72 3.04
C TRP A 29 -2.73 11.17 2.98
N ASN A 30 -2.10 11.99 2.17
CA ASN A 30 -2.44 13.40 2.01
C ASN A 30 -2.78 13.69 0.55
N LEU A 31 -4.00 13.33 0.15
CA LEU A 31 -4.47 13.44 -1.23
C LEU A 31 -4.46 14.89 -1.72
N ASP A 32 -4.99 15.82 -0.94
CA ASP A 32 -5.14 17.22 -1.37
C ASP A 32 -3.79 17.88 -1.65
N ALA A 33 -2.82 17.72 -0.73
CA ALA A 33 -1.48 18.25 -0.92
C ALA A 33 -0.75 17.56 -2.10
N ALA A 34 -0.95 16.26 -2.29
CA ALA A 34 -0.36 15.54 -3.41
C ALA A 34 -0.94 16.00 -4.75
N VAL A 35 -2.24 16.20 -4.84
CA VAL A 35 -2.90 16.72 -6.05
C VAL A 35 -2.40 18.13 -6.36
N ALA A 36 -2.39 19.05 -5.39
CA ALA A 36 -1.92 20.40 -5.57
C ALA A 36 -0.46 20.45 -6.07
N THR A 37 0.42 19.67 -5.44
CA THR A 37 1.84 19.61 -5.82
C THR A 37 2.04 19.05 -7.25
N ASN A 38 1.21 18.08 -7.67
CA ASN A 38 1.28 17.57 -9.03
C ASN A 38 0.78 18.58 -10.07
N VAL A 39 -0.24 19.39 -9.75
CA VAL A 39 -0.68 20.49 -10.63
C VAL A 39 0.45 21.49 -10.81
N GLU A 40 1.09 21.93 -9.72
CA GLU A 40 2.25 22.83 -9.78
C GLU A 40 3.39 22.25 -10.62
N LEU A 41 3.69 20.96 -10.47
CA LEU A 41 4.71 20.29 -11.24
C LEU A 41 4.40 20.30 -12.74
N ILE A 42 3.15 19.97 -13.12
CA ILE A 42 2.71 19.96 -14.52
C ILE A 42 2.81 21.37 -15.11
N ASP A 43 2.39 22.39 -14.40
CA ASP A 43 2.47 23.78 -14.84
C ASP A 43 3.92 24.23 -15.00
N ALA A 44 4.79 23.90 -14.06
CA ALA A 44 6.22 24.19 -14.15
C ALA A 44 6.87 23.48 -15.34
N PHE A 45 6.49 22.20 -15.58
CA PHE A 45 6.98 21.45 -16.72
C PHE A 45 6.55 22.04 -18.05
N LYS A 46 5.25 22.40 -18.20
CA LYS A 46 4.72 23.04 -19.42
C LYS A 46 5.34 24.40 -19.68
N LYS A 47 5.64 25.19 -18.65
CA LYS A 47 6.37 26.46 -18.78
C LYS A 47 7.78 26.26 -19.30
N LYS A 48 8.47 25.20 -18.84
CA LYS A 48 9.83 24.91 -19.27
C LYS A 48 9.88 24.27 -20.66
N PHE A 49 8.91 23.41 -20.95
CA PHE A 49 8.81 22.66 -22.20
C PHE A 49 7.52 23.03 -22.93
N THR A 50 7.52 24.18 -23.59
CA THR A 50 6.34 24.79 -24.21
C THR A 50 5.72 24.00 -25.36
N THR A 51 6.44 22.99 -25.88
CA THR A 51 5.95 22.08 -26.92
C THR A 51 5.15 20.90 -26.35
N THR A 52 5.01 20.80 -25.02
CA THR A 52 4.24 19.71 -24.37
C THR A 52 2.76 19.81 -24.73
N LYS A 53 2.26 18.82 -25.47
CA LYS A 53 0.86 18.76 -25.93
C LYS A 53 -0.01 17.89 -25.02
N HIS A 54 0.52 16.79 -24.56
CA HIS A 54 -0.21 15.80 -23.79
C HIS A 54 0.44 15.53 -22.44
N VAL A 55 -0.38 15.37 -21.42
CA VAL A 55 0.03 14.92 -20.10
C VAL A 55 -0.76 13.69 -19.75
N VAL A 56 -0.06 12.60 -19.48
CA VAL A 56 -0.64 11.35 -19.00
C VAL A 56 -0.30 11.21 -17.52
N ALA A 57 -1.33 11.17 -16.70
CA ALA A 57 -1.16 10.88 -15.28
C ALA A 57 -1.25 9.37 -15.06
N TRP A 58 -0.39 8.83 -14.18
CA TRP A 58 -0.44 7.43 -13.81
C TRP A 58 0.11 7.23 -12.40
N GLY A 59 -0.37 6.22 -11.71
CA GLY A 59 0.07 5.93 -10.36
C GLY A 59 -0.61 4.70 -9.79
N GLN A 60 0.00 4.12 -8.75
CA GLN A 60 -0.48 2.91 -8.11
C GLN A 60 -0.92 3.19 -6.68
N SER A 61 -1.95 2.46 -6.18
CA SER A 61 -2.49 2.58 -4.83
C SER A 61 -2.95 4.02 -4.54
N LEU A 62 -2.39 4.71 -3.56
CA LEU A 62 -2.61 6.14 -3.32
C LEU A 62 -2.33 6.99 -4.57
N GLY A 63 -1.30 6.63 -5.35
CA GLY A 63 -1.01 7.26 -6.65
C GLY A 63 -2.14 7.08 -7.66
N GLY A 64 -2.87 5.98 -7.59
CA GLY A 64 -4.07 5.75 -8.40
C GLY A 64 -5.18 6.75 -8.08
N ILE A 65 -5.48 7.00 -6.81
CA ILE A 65 -6.45 8.03 -6.40
C ILE A 65 -6.01 9.43 -6.85
N ILE A 66 -4.72 9.76 -6.66
CA ILE A 66 -4.18 11.04 -7.10
C ILE A 66 -4.36 11.20 -8.61
N THR A 67 -4.08 10.14 -9.38
CA THR A 67 -4.27 10.10 -10.84
C THR A 67 -5.72 10.33 -11.23
N GLN A 68 -6.65 9.63 -10.60
CA GLN A 68 -8.09 9.77 -10.85
C GLN A 68 -8.56 11.18 -10.49
N THR A 69 -8.16 11.69 -9.31
CA THR A 69 -8.54 13.02 -8.85
C THR A 69 -8.01 14.13 -9.79
N LEU A 70 -6.80 13.97 -10.30
CA LEU A 70 -6.25 14.90 -11.31
C LEU A 70 -7.08 14.90 -12.58
N ALA A 71 -7.47 13.72 -13.09
CA ALA A 71 -8.29 13.63 -14.30
C ALA A 71 -9.68 14.23 -14.11
N GLU A 72 -10.30 14.05 -12.96
CA GLU A 72 -11.64 14.56 -12.66
C GLU A 72 -11.64 16.07 -12.39
N LYS A 73 -10.72 16.56 -11.57
CA LYS A 73 -10.68 17.98 -11.16
C LYS A 73 -9.99 18.88 -12.17
N TYR A 74 -9.08 18.33 -12.99
CA TYR A 74 -8.26 19.08 -13.93
C TYR A 74 -8.29 18.49 -15.35
N PRO A 75 -9.49 18.29 -15.96
CA PRO A 75 -9.61 17.63 -17.26
C PRO A 75 -8.91 18.38 -18.41
N ASN A 76 -8.71 19.71 -18.25
CA ASN A 76 -7.98 20.50 -19.24
C ASN A 76 -6.44 20.37 -19.11
N LEU A 77 -5.97 19.81 -18.01
CA LEU A 77 -4.55 19.62 -17.72
C LEU A 77 -4.08 18.21 -18.08
N ILE A 78 -4.95 17.23 -17.92
CA ILE A 78 -4.68 15.80 -18.07
C ILE A 78 -5.32 15.28 -19.37
N SER A 79 -4.50 14.75 -20.26
CA SER A 79 -4.96 14.19 -21.55
C SER A 79 -5.41 12.74 -21.43
N ALA A 80 -4.82 11.98 -20.51
CA ALA A 80 -5.19 10.60 -20.21
C ALA A 80 -4.76 10.23 -18.78
N ALA A 81 -5.43 9.25 -18.18
CA ALA A 81 -5.16 8.78 -16.84
C ALA A 81 -5.07 7.24 -16.82
N ALA A 82 -4.10 6.72 -16.07
CA ALA A 82 -3.93 5.29 -15.82
C ALA A 82 -3.82 5.04 -14.30
N PRO A 83 -4.94 5.03 -13.55
CA PRO A 83 -4.95 4.65 -12.16
C PRO A 83 -4.75 3.13 -12.04
N LEU A 84 -3.70 2.70 -11.34
CA LEU A 84 -3.34 1.30 -11.17
C LEU A 84 -3.64 0.87 -9.74
N CYS A 85 -4.38 -0.24 -9.56
CA CYS A 85 -4.71 -0.78 -8.24
C CYS A 85 -5.10 0.35 -7.26
N MET A 86 -6.00 1.20 -7.70
CA MET A 86 -6.42 2.39 -6.96
C MET A 86 -7.11 1.97 -5.65
N ALA A 87 -6.74 2.63 -4.55
CA ALA A 87 -7.54 2.60 -3.33
C ALA A 87 -8.76 3.51 -3.54
N ASP A 88 -9.90 2.96 -3.94
CA ASP A 88 -11.08 3.74 -4.35
C ASP A 88 -12.02 4.06 -3.20
N ASN A 89 -11.91 3.34 -2.10
CA ASN A 89 -12.74 3.52 -0.92
C ASN A 89 -11.90 3.57 0.36
N ILE A 90 -11.22 4.70 0.57
CA ILE A 90 -10.18 4.84 1.61
C ILE A 90 -10.69 4.50 3.02
N ALA A 91 -11.88 4.93 3.40
CA ALA A 91 -12.36 4.74 4.77
C ALA A 91 -12.59 3.25 5.11
N PRO A 92 -13.34 2.46 4.31
CA PRO A 92 -13.41 1.02 4.50
C PRO A 92 -12.06 0.30 4.37
N GLU A 93 -11.20 0.71 3.45
CA GLU A 93 -9.87 0.10 3.29
C GLU A 93 -8.99 0.31 4.52
N LEU A 94 -8.98 1.51 5.10
CA LEU A 94 -8.25 1.80 6.33
C LEU A 94 -8.86 1.05 7.53
N THR A 95 -10.17 0.91 7.59
CA THR A 95 -10.85 0.11 8.62
C THR A 95 -10.43 -1.36 8.50
N MET A 96 -10.47 -1.91 7.30
CA MET A 96 -10.03 -3.28 7.03
C MET A 96 -8.55 -3.49 7.39
N ALA A 97 -7.68 -2.52 7.09
CA ALA A 97 -6.28 -2.57 7.49
C ALA A 97 -6.10 -2.53 9.01
N GLY A 98 -6.92 -1.77 9.72
CA GLY A 98 -6.96 -1.74 11.18
C GLY A 98 -7.41 -3.07 11.77
N ASP A 99 -8.46 -3.65 11.25
CA ASP A 99 -8.98 -4.96 11.66
C ASP A 99 -7.96 -6.07 11.41
N PHE A 100 -7.26 -5.99 10.28
CA PHE A 100 -6.16 -6.89 9.96
C PHE A 100 -5.01 -6.79 10.97
N LEU A 101 -4.54 -5.58 11.29
CA LEU A 101 -3.51 -5.37 12.31
C LEU A 101 -3.95 -5.86 13.68
N TRP A 102 -5.21 -5.61 14.04
CA TRP A 102 -5.78 -6.11 15.29
C TRP A 102 -5.79 -7.64 15.35
N ALA A 103 -6.19 -8.30 14.26
CA ALA A 103 -6.16 -9.75 14.17
C ALA A 103 -4.74 -10.32 14.27
N PHE A 104 -3.78 -9.71 13.57
CA PHE A 104 -2.38 -10.12 13.67
C PHE A 104 -1.81 -9.96 15.08
N LYS A 105 -2.11 -8.82 15.73
CA LYS A 105 -1.73 -8.58 17.11
C LYS A 105 -2.35 -9.61 18.06
N THR A 106 -3.65 -9.85 17.92
CA THR A 106 -4.41 -10.68 18.85
C THR A 106 -4.09 -12.16 18.70
N PHE A 107 -4.00 -12.65 17.47
CA PHE A 107 -3.89 -14.08 17.22
C PHE A 107 -2.46 -14.58 17.02
N PHE A 108 -1.54 -13.71 16.58
CA PHE A 108 -0.23 -14.15 16.15
C PHE A 108 0.93 -13.48 16.88
N ASN A 109 0.91 -12.17 17.05
CA ASN A 109 2.04 -11.47 17.66
C ASN A 109 1.60 -10.25 18.48
N PRO A 110 1.44 -10.39 19.80
CA PRO A 110 1.00 -9.29 20.69
C PRO A 110 2.00 -8.12 20.76
N ALA A 111 3.23 -8.30 20.26
CA ALA A 111 4.21 -7.22 20.19
C ALA A 111 3.95 -6.22 19.07
N ILE A 112 2.98 -6.47 18.18
CA ILE A 112 2.48 -5.49 17.21
C ILE A 112 1.71 -4.44 17.99
N LYS A 113 2.11 -3.17 17.88
CA LYS A 113 1.51 -2.07 18.65
C LYS A 113 0.34 -1.40 17.94
N GLY A 114 0.38 -1.33 16.61
CA GLY A 114 -0.62 -0.68 15.77
C GLY A 114 -0.23 0.74 15.32
N GLY A 115 1.01 1.16 15.63
CA GLY A 115 1.53 2.48 15.29
C GLY A 115 1.10 3.58 16.27
N ASN A 116 1.87 4.65 16.28
CA ASN A 116 1.57 5.86 17.02
C ASN A 116 1.86 7.09 16.15
N TYR A 117 0.99 7.35 15.20
CA TYR A 117 1.19 8.39 14.21
C TYR A 117 1.27 9.80 14.80
N SER A 118 0.76 10.02 16.02
CA SER A 118 0.87 11.30 16.72
C SER A 118 2.28 11.59 17.22
N ALA A 119 3.13 10.58 17.36
CA ALA A 119 4.50 10.71 17.82
C ALA A 119 5.52 11.08 16.72
N GLY A 120 5.07 11.49 15.53
CA GLY A 120 5.95 11.90 14.43
C GLY A 120 6.96 10.83 14.02
N ALA A 121 8.25 11.18 13.99
CA ALA A 121 9.31 10.26 13.56
C ALA A 121 9.41 8.97 14.38
N ALA A 122 9.20 9.07 15.70
CA ALA A 122 9.19 7.89 16.57
C ALA A 122 8.00 6.97 16.26
N GLY A 123 6.83 7.53 15.97
CA GLY A 123 5.66 6.77 15.56
C GLY A 123 5.84 6.09 14.21
N ASN A 124 6.51 6.74 13.27
CA ASN A 124 6.87 6.14 11.99
C ASN A 124 7.82 4.95 12.16
N ALA A 125 8.83 5.07 13.02
CA ALA A 125 9.75 3.98 13.32
C ALA A 125 9.02 2.78 13.97
N GLU A 126 8.06 3.04 14.86
CA GLU A 126 7.22 2.01 15.46
C GLU A 126 6.36 1.31 14.39
N ALA A 127 5.72 2.06 13.50
CA ALA A 127 4.91 1.51 12.41
C ALA A 127 5.73 0.64 11.45
N LEU A 128 6.95 1.06 11.10
CA LEU A 128 7.87 0.25 10.30
C LEU A 128 8.26 -1.04 11.01
N GLY A 129 8.52 -0.98 12.32
CA GLY A 129 8.77 -2.17 13.13
C GLY A 129 7.57 -3.13 13.16
N ASP A 130 6.35 -2.62 13.18
CA ASP A 130 5.15 -3.43 13.11
C ASP A 130 4.96 -4.09 11.74
N ILE A 131 5.27 -3.41 10.65
CA ILE A 131 5.28 -3.99 9.31
C ILE A 131 6.21 -5.21 9.25
N VAL A 132 7.42 -5.12 9.80
CA VAL A 132 8.35 -6.26 9.84
C VAL A 132 7.76 -7.45 10.61
N LYS A 133 7.10 -7.19 11.74
CA LYS A 133 6.43 -8.24 12.51
C LYS A 133 5.29 -8.89 11.74
N VAL A 134 4.47 -8.10 11.06
CA VAL A 134 3.38 -8.59 10.20
C VAL A 134 3.94 -9.46 9.08
N LEU A 135 4.94 -8.98 8.34
CA LEU A 135 5.58 -9.74 7.27
C LEU A 135 6.19 -11.06 7.75
N THR A 136 6.77 -11.06 8.95
CA THR A 136 7.30 -12.28 9.57
C THR A 136 6.19 -13.30 9.84
N VAL A 137 5.05 -12.86 10.36
CA VAL A 137 3.89 -13.72 10.55
C VAL A 137 3.36 -14.22 9.21
N MET A 138 3.19 -13.34 8.24
CA MET A 138 2.71 -13.70 6.90
C MET A 138 3.58 -14.77 6.24
N SER A 139 4.91 -14.64 6.32
CA SER A 139 5.83 -15.67 5.79
C SER A 139 5.62 -17.03 6.43
N LYS A 140 5.38 -17.08 7.75
CA LYS A 140 5.09 -18.32 8.45
C LYS A 140 3.74 -18.90 8.04
N LEU A 141 2.72 -18.06 7.88
CA LEU A 141 1.40 -18.46 7.42
C LEU A 141 1.48 -19.07 6.00
N GLN A 142 2.19 -18.40 5.10
CA GLN A 142 2.39 -18.91 3.73
C GLN A 142 3.13 -20.25 3.71
N ALA A 143 4.19 -20.39 4.49
CA ALA A 143 4.93 -21.63 4.61
C ALA A 143 4.06 -22.78 5.17
N GLY A 144 3.22 -22.47 6.16
CA GLY A 144 2.27 -23.43 6.74
C GLY A 144 1.23 -23.91 5.74
N VAL A 145 0.67 -23.01 4.92
CA VAL A 145 -0.27 -23.38 3.84
C VAL A 145 0.42 -24.28 2.81
N ALA A 146 1.61 -23.90 2.35
CA ALA A 146 2.32 -24.64 1.31
C ALA A 146 2.73 -26.05 1.73
N THR A 147 3.03 -26.25 3.00
CA THR A 147 3.51 -27.56 3.52
C THR A 147 2.39 -28.40 4.13
N GLY A 148 1.21 -27.85 4.34
CA GLY A 148 0.14 -28.50 5.11
C GLY A 148 0.46 -28.71 6.60
N ALA A 149 1.62 -28.25 7.05
CA ALA A 149 2.12 -28.38 8.43
C ALA A 149 1.64 -27.23 9.32
N TRP A 150 0.46 -26.79 9.12
CA TRP A 150 -0.17 -25.70 9.87
C TRP A 150 -1.06 -26.23 10.99
N PRO A 151 -1.03 -25.60 12.17
CA PRO A 151 -0.12 -24.56 12.64
C PRO A 151 1.15 -25.17 13.24
N ASP A 152 2.26 -24.47 13.13
CA ASP A 152 3.44 -24.77 13.95
C ASP A 152 3.11 -24.49 15.42
N THR A 153 2.96 -25.53 16.22
CA THR A 153 2.59 -25.42 17.64
C THR A 153 3.68 -24.81 18.51
N SER A 154 4.91 -24.72 18.00
CA SER A 154 6.03 -24.07 18.68
C SER A 154 6.02 -22.54 18.52
N SER A 155 5.29 -22.03 17.53
CA SER A 155 5.22 -20.62 17.20
C SER A 155 4.10 -19.88 17.95
N GLN A 156 4.21 -18.57 18.04
CA GLN A 156 3.13 -17.69 18.51
C GLN A 156 1.85 -17.90 17.70
N THR A 157 2.00 -18.21 16.42
CA THR A 157 0.93 -18.47 15.48
C THR A 157 0.07 -19.68 15.84
N GLY A 158 0.67 -20.73 16.41
CA GLY A 158 -0.08 -21.91 16.88
C GLY A 158 -0.75 -21.70 18.23
N LYS A 159 -0.13 -20.93 19.11
CA LYS A 159 -0.57 -20.78 20.52
C LYS A 159 -1.65 -19.72 20.70
N ALA A 160 -1.53 -18.58 20.04
CA ALA A 160 -2.43 -17.47 20.27
C ALA A 160 -3.88 -17.76 19.89
N PRO A 161 -4.20 -18.33 18.72
CA PRO A 161 -5.56 -18.73 18.38
C PRO A 161 -6.13 -19.80 19.31
N GLN A 162 -5.33 -20.76 19.73
CA GLN A 162 -5.76 -21.82 20.67
C GLN A 162 -6.05 -21.26 22.06
N ALA A 163 -5.21 -20.35 22.56
CA ALA A 163 -5.43 -19.70 23.84
C ALA A 163 -6.71 -18.85 23.87
N ALA A 164 -7.07 -18.27 22.72
CA ALA A 164 -8.31 -17.51 22.55
C ALA A 164 -9.54 -18.39 22.25
N GLY A 165 -9.38 -19.72 22.22
CA GLY A 165 -10.45 -20.66 21.85
C GLY A 165 -10.81 -20.66 20.36
N ILE A 166 -10.00 -20.02 19.53
CA ILE A 166 -10.21 -19.96 18.07
C ILE A 166 -9.37 -21.05 17.42
N PRO A 167 -9.99 -21.96 16.62
CA PRO A 167 -9.22 -22.94 15.88
C PRO A 167 -8.19 -22.27 14.97
N SER A 168 -6.95 -22.76 14.99
CA SER A 168 -5.84 -22.14 14.23
C SER A 168 -6.14 -22.04 12.73
N ARG A 169 -6.83 -23.02 12.16
CA ARG A 169 -7.29 -22.97 10.77
C ARG A 169 -8.26 -21.84 10.50
N SER A 170 -9.18 -21.56 11.44
CA SER A 170 -10.14 -20.45 11.30
C SER A 170 -9.44 -19.09 11.39
N ALA A 171 -8.45 -18.96 12.27
CA ALA A 171 -7.63 -17.77 12.35
C ALA A 171 -6.81 -17.55 11.07
N LEU A 172 -6.22 -18.61 10.54
CA LEU A 172 -5.50 -18.57 9.27
C LEU A 172 -6.41 -18.15 8.11
N LEU A 173 -7.59 -18.77 8.02
CA LEU A 173 -8.58 -18.45 6.98
C LEU A 173 -9.02 -16.98 7.07
N LEU A 174 -9.30 -16.50 8.28
CA LEU A 174 -9.68 -15.11 8.51
C LEU A 174 -8.58 -14.15 8.05
N VAL A 175 -7.35 -14.38 8.47
CA VAL A 175 -6.20 -13.56 8.07
C VAL A 175 -5.93 -13.67 6.57
N GLY A 176 -6.07 -14.86 6.00
CA GLY A 176 -5.94 -15.06 4.55
C GLY A 176 -6.97 -14.28 3.76
N LEU A 177 -8.23 -14.31 4.17
CA LEU A 177 -9.30 -13.54 3.53
C LEU A 177 -9.06 -12.04 3.63
N MET A 178 -8.64 -11.54 4.81
CA MET A 178 -8.37 -10.12 5.04
C MET A 178 -7.13 -9.62 4.28
N SER A 179 -6.13 -10.45 4.09
CA SER A 179 -4.86 -10.08 3.45
C SER A 179 -4.81 -10.37 1.95
N GLY A 180 -5.85 -10.97 1.39
CA GLY A 180 -5.82 -11.43 0.00
C GLY A 180 -4.83 -12.57 -0.26
N LEU A 181 -4.36 -13.26 0.78
CA LEU A 181 -3.57 -14.46 0.61
C LEU A 181 -4.42 -15.56 -0.03
N PRO A 182 -3.84 -16.40 -0.90
CA PRO A 182 -4.57 -17.53 -1.45
C PRO A 182 -4.96 -18.47 -0.32
N THR A 183 -6.25 -18.48 0.00
CA THR A 183 -6.85 -19.37 1.01
C THR A 183 -7.34 -20.69 0.42
N GLN A 184 -7.31 -20.80 -0.88
CA GLN A 184 -7.63 -22.01 -1.59
C GLN A 184 -6.39 -22.92 -1.60
N SER A 185 -6.25 -23.68 -0.54
CA SER A 185 -5.60 -24.98 -0.72
C SER A 185 -6.63 -25.91 -1.34
N ALA A 186 -6.26 -26.48 -2.45
CA ALA A 186 -6.99 -27.59 -3.00
C ALA A 186 -7.29 -28.68 -1.96
#